data_ab2671cc480feb71b4718e1a97aae708
#
_entry.id   ab2671cc480feb71b4718e1a97aae708
#
_cell.length_a   1.000
_cell.length_b   1.000
_cell.length_c   1.000
_cell.angle_alpha   90.00
_cell.angle_beta   90.00
_cell.angle_gamma   90.00
#
_symmetry.space_group_name_H-M   'P 1'
#
loop_
_entity.id
_entity.type
_entity.pdbx_description
1 polymer ?
#
loop_
_entity_poly.entity_id
_entity_poly.type
_entity_poly.pdbx_seq_one_letter_code
_entity_poly.pdbx_strand_id
1 'polypeptide(L)'
;YKAVFSDIDGTLLNSKHQIPENTRKKIKQINQNGIPYVLVSARMPKGMTAIRAELEAKSPMICYSGALVVDEEEHPIYSVAMPQEVAMKLCRRVYELNPKISVNIYTNDEWLVKDKKEYWAAQESDITGVIPQEVSFEDEEVYKEVHKVLCMGDKEDIAALEQQLVKEFPQIRIYRSKDTYLEIMSMKASK
;
A
#
# COMPACT_ATOMS: atom_id res chain seq x y z
N TYR A 1 26.59 -11.75 1.48
CA TYR A 1 25.49 -10.95 0.93
C TYR A 1 25.74 -9.49 1.27
N LYS A 2 25.29 -8.55 0.38
CA LYS A 2 25.44 -7.10 0.58
C LYS A 2 24.17 -6.46 1.16
N ALA A 3 23.01 -7.07 0.95
CA ALA A 3 21.71 -6.68 1.50
C ALA A 3 20.76 -7.87 1.47
N VAL A 4 19.71 -7.82 2.29
CA VAL A 4 18.61 -8.78 2.29
C VAL A 4 17.32 -7.98 2.02
N PHE A 5 16.49 -8.43 1.09
CA PHE A 5 15.16 -7.88 0.82
C PHE A 5 14.12 -8.91 1.22
N SER A 6 13.15 -8.50 2.01
CA SER A 6 12.10 -9.40 2.51
C SER A 6 10.72 -8.80 2.33
N ASP A 7 9.83 -9.57 1.76
CA ASP A 7 8.40 -9.31 1.84
C ASP A 7 7.90 -9.49 3.28
N ILE A 8 6.79 -8.87 3.63
CA ILE A 8 6.22 -8.86 4.98
C ILE A 8 5.13 -9.92 5.10
N ASP A 9 4.05 -9.77 4.35
CA ASP A 9 2.85 -10.57 4.50
C ASP A 9 3.02 -11.95 3.86
N GLY A 10 2.84 -13.01 4.67
CA GLY A 10 3.05 -14.38 4.20
C GLY A 10 4.52 -14.81 4.05
N THR A 11 5.48 -13.92 4.39
CA THR A 11 6.93 -14.22 4.33
C THR A 11 7.58 -13.98 5.69
N LEU A 12 7.63 -12.73 6.15
CA LEU A 12 8.20 -12.35 7.43
C LEU A 12 7.26 -12.65 8.61
N LEU A 13 5.96 -12.37 8.41
CA LEU A 13 4.92 -12.58 9.40
C LEU A 13 4.31 -13.99 9.29
N ASN A 14 4.09 -14.63 10.44
CA ASN A 14 3.35 -15.89 10.54
C ASN A 14 1.82 -15.67 10.40
N SER A 15 1.05 -16.77 10.48
CA SER A 15 -0.43 -16.73 10.42
C SER A 15 -1.11 -15.95 11.55
N LYS A 16 -0.37 -15.57 12.59
CA LYS A 16 -0.82 -14.70 13.69
C LYS A 16 -0.38 -13.25 13.51
N HIS A 17 0.10 -12.89 12.31
CA HIS A 17 0.67 -11.57 11.98
C HIS A 17 1.81 -11.13 12.92
N GLN A 18 2.64 -12.09 13.37
CA GLN A 18 3.77 -11.86 14.27
C GLN A 18 5.07 -12.32 13.63
N ILE A 19 6.17 -11.65 13.95
CA ILE A 19 7.51 -12.10 13.57
C ILE A 19 7.93 -13.23 14.51
N PRO A 20 8.23 -14.45 14.01
CA PRO A 20 8.72 -15.53 14.85
C PRO A 20 10.00 -15.13 15.58
N GLU A 21 10.11 -15.48 16.87
CA GLU A 21 11.23 -15.08 17.73
C GLU A 21 12.62 -15.44 17.15
N ASN A 22 12.74 -16.66 16.60
CA ASN A 22 14.00 -17.10 15.96
C ASN A 22 14.32 -16.27 14.70
N THR A 23 13.32 -15.91 13.91
CA THR A 23 13.46 -15.05 12.73
C THR A 23 13.93 -13.66 13.15
N ARG A 24 13.30 -13.06 14.15
CA ARG A 24 13.66 -11.77 14.72
C ARG A 24 15.11 -11.73 15.18
N LYS A 25 15.53 -12.74 15.97
CA LYS A 25 16.93 -12.85 16.45
C LYS A 25 17.92 -12.92 15.29
N LYS A 26 17.62 -13.69 14.26
CA LYS A 26 18.51 -13.83 13.08
C LYS A 26 18.60 -12.53 12.28
N ILE A 27 17.50 -11.81 12.09
CA ILE A 27 17.51 -10.52 11.39
C ILE A 27 18.33 -9.48 12.18
N LYS A 28 18.17 -9.42 13.51
CA LYS A 28 19.00 -8.54 14.34
C LYS A 28 20.49 -8.86 14.22
N GLN A 29 20.88 -10.14 14.17
CA GLN A 29 22.27 -10.55 13.91
C GLN A 29 22.77 -10.10 12.53
N ILE A 30 21.93 -10.17 11.49
CA ILE A 30 22.24 -9.69 10.14
C ILE A 30 22.52 -8.19 10.18
N ASN A 31 21.62 -7.40 10.80
CA ASN A 31 21.76 -5.95 10.94
C ASN A 31 23.04 -5.57 11.74
N GLN A 32 23.33 -6.28 12.84
CA GLN A 32 24.54 -6.06 13.65
C GLN A 32 25.85 -6.33 12.89
N ASN A 33 25.81 -7.20 11.88
CA ASN A 33 26.91 -7.46 10.98
C ASN A 33 27.01 -6.45 9.82
N GLY A 34 26.25 -5.35 9.86
CA GLY A 34 26.29 -4.29 8.85
C GLY A 34 25.64 -4.68 7.52
N ILE A 35 24.81 -5.74 7.49
CA ILE A 35 24.06 -6.14 6.30
C ILE A 35 22.65 -5.55 6.39
N PRO A 36 22.26 -4.60 5.52
CA PRO A 36 20.94 -4.00 5.53
C PRO A 36 19.84 -5.04 5.30
N TYR A 37 18.81 -5.03 6.14
CA TYR A 37 17.61 -5.83 5.97
C TYR A 37 16.45 -4.93 5.55
N VAL A 38 16.15 -4.92 4.25
CA VAL A 38 15.19 -4.03 3.60
C VAL A 38 13.80 -4.69 3.56
N LEU A 39 12.83 -4.02 4.15
CA LEU A 39 11.43 -4.45 4.07
C LEU A 39 10.82 -4.02 2.73
N VAL A 40 10.08 -4.93 2.10
CA VAL A 40 9.41 -4.71 0.81
C VAL A 40 7.94 -5.10 0.94
N SER A 41 6.99 -4.18 0.74
CA SER A 41 5.57 -4.49 0.91
C SER A 41 4.66 -3.64 0.01
N ALA A 42 3.41 -4.06 -0.13
CA ALA A 42 2.32 -3.25 -0.69
C ALA A 42 1.76 -2.23 0.33
N ARG A 43 2.23 -2.27 1.59
CA ARG A 43 1.83 -1.36 2.65
C ARG A 43 2.38 0.05 2.44
N MET A 44 1.73 1.02 3.09
CA MET A 44 2.26 2.38 3.25
C MET A 44 3.39 2.42 4.29
N PRO A 45 4.24 3.47 4.32
CA PRO A 45 5.33 3.60 5.30
C PRO A 45 4.87 3.39 6.75
N LYS A 46 3.84 4.11 7.24
CA LYS A 46 3.28 3.94 8.60
C LYS A 46 2.90 2.50 8.93
N GLY A 47 2.40 1.75 7.96
CA GLY A 47 2.06 0.34 8.13
C GLY A 47 3.27 -0.60 8.24
N MET A 48 4.49 -0.10 8.07
CA MET A 48 5.75 -0.84 8.14
C MET A 48 6.68 -0.40 9.27
N THR A 49 6.52 0.83 9.77
CA THR A 49 7.42 1.46 10.76
C THR A 49 7.55 0.62 12.04
N ALA A 50 6.44 0.10 12.58
CA ALA A 50 6.47 -0.73 13.78
C ALA A 50 7.25 -2.04 13.55
N ILE A 51 7.11 -2.67 12.39
CA ILE A 51 7.82 -3.89 12.00
C ILE A 51 9.33 -3.61 11.87
N ARG A 52 9.69 -2.50 11.21
CA ARG A 52 11.09 -2.07 11.08
C ARG A 52 11.73 -1.82 12.46
N ALA A 53 11.00 -1.15 13.36
CA ALA A 53 11.47 -0.88 14.72
C ALA A 53 11.64 -2.18 15.53
N GLU A 54 10.72 -3.14 15.44
CA GLU A 54 10.84 -4.45 16.10
C GLU A 54 12.09 -5.22 15.66
N LEU A 55 12.47 -5.08 14.39
CA LEU A 55 13.67 -5.71 13.81
C LEU A 55 14.96 -4.93 14.08
N GLU A 56 14.88 -3.72 14.67
CA GLU A 56 16.01 -2.80 14.83
C GLU A 56 16.72 -2.54 13.48
N ALA A 57 15.94 -2.55 12.38
CA ALA A 57 16.49 -2.38 11.05
C ALA A 57 16.69 -0.89 10.75
N LYS A 58 17.93 -0.51 10.50
CA LYS A 58 18.35 0.82 10.02
C LYS A 58 18.59 0.72 8.51
N SER A 59 17.52 0.66 7.74
CA SER A 59 17.57 0.47 6.30
C SER A 59 16.34 1.09 5.63
N PRO A 60 16.44 1.46 4.35
CA PRO A 60 15.29 1.92 3.57
C PRO A 60 14.13 0.92 3.60
N MET A 61 12.91 1.42 3.36
CA MET A 61 11.72 0.59 3.14
C MET A 61 11.20 0.79 1.71
N ILE A 62 10.81 -0.31 1.07
CA ILE A 62 10.16 -0.30 -0.24
C ILE A 62 8.66 -0.50 -0.01
N CYS A 63 7.89 0.57 -0.22
CA CYS A 63 6.48 0.67 0.05
C CYS A 63 5.65 0.63 -1.23
N TYR A 64 4.35 0.37 -1.13
CA TYR A 64 3.41 0.37 -2.27
C TYR A 64 3.91 -0.46 -3.44
N SER A 65 4.41 -1.68 -3.15
CA SER A 65 4.95 -2.58 -4.18
C SER A 65 6.02 -1.95 -5.08
N GLY A 66 6.84 -1.03 -4.53
CA GLY A 66 7.92 -0.35 -5.25
C GLY A 66 7.56 1.02 -5.80
N ALA A 67 6.35 1.55 -5.53
CA ALA A 67 5.99 2.90 -5.95
C ALA A 67 6.65 4.00 -5.10
N LEU A 68 7.02 3.68 -3.86
CA LEU A 68 7.69 4.60 -2.95
C LEU A 68 8.83 3.88 -2.21
N VAL A 69 10.01 4.49 -2.16
CA VAL A 69 11.10 4.06 -1.29
C VAL A 69 11.43 5.20 -0.35
N VAL A 70 11.47 4.90 0.95
CA VAL A 70 11.85 5.86 1.99
C VAL A 70 13.16 5.42 2.65
N ASP A 71 13.97 6.39 3.10
CA ASP A 71 15.20 6.15 3.84
C ASP A 71 14.94 5.73 5.31
N GLU A 72 15.99 5.74 6.13
CA GLU A 72 15.92 5.39 7.55
C GLU A 72 15.07 6.39 8.36
N GLU A 73 15.06 7.65 7.96
CA GLU A 73 14.31 8.77 8.54
C GLU A 73 12.92 8.94 7.93
N GLU A 74 12.51 8.02 7.04
CA GLU A 74 11.23 8.02 6.33
C GLU A 74 11.08 9.13 5.28
N HIS A 75 12.18 9.74 4.83
CA HIS A 75 12.14 10.67 3.70
C HIS A 75 12.10 9.91 2.38
N PRO A 76 11.27 10.35 1.41
CA PRO A 76 11.24 9.74 0.08
C PRO A 76 12.57 9.89 -0.66
N ILE A 77 13.15 8.76 -1.09
CA ILE A 77 14.36 8.71 -1.94
C ILE A 77 14.07 8.21 -3.36
N TYR A 78 12.90 7.61 -3.56
CA TYR A 78 12.37 7.24 -4.87
C TYR A 78 10.84 7.27 -4.82
N SER A 79 10.21 7.88 -5.82
CA SER A 79 8.75 7.99 -5.91
C SER A 79 8.29 7.81 -7.36
N VAL A 80 7.26 6.99 -7.54
CA VAL A 80 6.55 6.79 -8.81
C VAL A 80 5.06 6.83 -8.54
N ALA A 81 4.48 8.01 -8.66
CA ALA A 81 3.04 8.21 -8.55
C ALA A 81 2.33 7.95 -9.89
N MET A 82 1.03 7.76 -9.84
CA MET A 82 0.17 7.86 -11.01
C MET A 82 0.04 9.32 -11.43
N PRO A 83 -0.11 9.62 -12.75
CA PRO A 83 -0.46 10.96 -13.17
C PRO A 83 -1.78 11.42 -12.52
N GLN A 84 -1.82 12.64 -12.01
CA GLN A 84 -2.96 13.21 -11.28
C GLN A 84 -4.29 13.04 -12.01
N GLU A 85 -4.32 13.40 -13.30
CA GLU A 85 -5.52 13.25 -14.14
C GLU A 85 -5.99 11.80 -14.26
N VAL A 86 -5.06 10.84 -14.29
CA VAL A 86 -5.40 9.41 -14.37
C VAL A 86 -6.00 8.94 -13.06
N ALA A 87 -5.39 9.30 -11.92
CA ALA A 87 -5.90 8.96 -10.60
C ALA A 87 -7.31 9.54 -10.35
N MET A 88 -7.51 10.81 -10.71
CA MET A 88 -8.80 11.49 -10.61
C MET A 88 -9.88 10.82 -11.49
N LYS A 89 -9.59 10.58 -12.77
CA LYS A 89 -10.52 9.89 -13.69
C LYS A 89 -10.85 8.50 -13.20
N LEU A 90 -9.85 7.76 -12.72
CA LEU A 90 -10.03 6.43 -12.17
C LEU A 90 -11.00 6.42 -10.98
N CYS A 91 -10.77 7.27 -9.97
CA CYS A 91 -11.62 7.31 -8.77
C CYS A 91 -13.06 7.73 -9.08
N ARG A 92 -13.25 8.72 -9.97
CA ARG A 92 -14.59 9.10 -10.47
C ARG A 92 -15.26 7.91 -11.16
N ARG A 93 -14.52 7.21 -12.05
CA ARG A 93 -15.05 6.08 -12.79
C ARG A 93 -15.45 4.91 -11.88
N VAL A 94 -14.71 4.63 -10.82
CA VAL A 94 -15.10 3.62 -9.82
C VAL A 94 -16.46 3.93 -9.23
N TYR A 95 -16.71 5.16 -8.79
CA TYR A 95 -18.00 5.55 -8.22
C TYR A 95 -19.15 5.56 -9.23
N GLU A 96 -18.88 5.89 -10.51
CA GLU A 96 -19.87 5.78 -11.57
C GLU A 96 -20.30 4.33 -11.82
N LEU A 97 -19.35 3.41 -11.78
CA LEU A 97 -19.60 1.98 -11.98
C LEU A 97 -20.32 1.34 -10.79
N ASN A 98 -19.85 1.63 -9.59
CA ASN A 98 -20.44 1.12 -8.36
C ASN A 98 -20.15 2.03 -7.15
N PRO A 99 -21.12 2.85 -6.71
CA PRO A 99 -20.93 3.77 -5.59
C PRO A 99 -20.76 3.10 -4.22
N LYS A 100 -20.95 1.77 -4.12
CA LYS A 100 -20.72 1.00 -2.88
C LYS A 100 -19.27 0.61 -2.69
N ILE A 101 -18.42 0.75 -3.72
CA ILE A 101 -17.00 0.47 -3.61
C ILE A 101 -16.32 1.52 -2.73
N SER A 102 -15.61 1.06 -1.71
CA SER A 102 -14.73 1.89 -0.90
C SER A 102 -13.47 2.23 -1.69
N VAL A 103 -13.25 3.51 -1.95
CA VAL A 103 -12.05 4.01 -2.63
C VAL A 103 -11.10 4.60 -1.59
N ASN A 104 -9.89 4.06 -1.53
CA ASN A 104 -8.86 4.43 -0.59
C ASN A 104 -7.64 4.92 -1.37
N ILE A 105 -7.25 6.17 -1.16
CA ILE A 105 -6.14 6.81 -1.86
C ILE A 105 -4.94 6.87 -0.91
N TYR A 106 -3.78 6.44 -1.40
CA TYR A 106 -2.53 6.49 -0.64
C TYR A 106 -1.53 7.37 -1.36
N THR A 107 -1.04 8.38 -0.67
CA THR A 107 -0.04 9.34 -1.14
C THR A 107 1.04 9.54 -0.07
N ASN A 108 2.29 9.38 -0.42
CA ASN A 108 3.42 9.40 0.52
C ASN A 108 3.13 8.52 1.77
N ASP A 109 2.92 9.13 2.93
CA ASP A 109 2.57 8.44 4.18
C ASP A 109 1.16 8.81 4.67
N GLU A 110 0.26 9.12 3.75
CA GLU A 110 -1.13 9.45 4.03
C GLU A 110 -2.09 8.44 3.40
N TRP A 111 -3.13 8.13 4.13
CA TRP A 111 -4.27 7.32 3.67
C TRP A 111 -5.53 8.19 3.71
N LEU A 112 -6.08 8.45 2.54
CA LEU A 112 -7.19 9.37 2.30
C LEU A 112 -8.45 8.60 1.90
N VAL A 113 -9.57 8.91 2.53
CA VAL A 113 -10.88 8.30 2.27
C VAL A 113 -11.97 9.35 2.25
N LYS A 114 -13.10 9.03 1.64
CA LYS A 114 -14.29 9.89 1.64
C LYS A 114 -15.04 9.84 2.98
N ASP A 115 -15.10 8.66 3.61
CA ASP A 115 -15.74 8.42 4.92
C ASP A 115 -14.94 7.33 5.65
N LYS A 116 -14.30 7.69 6.77
CA LYS A 116 -13.51 6.75 7.58
C LYS A 116 -14.37 5.78 8.41
N LYS A 117 -15.68 6.01 8.51
CA LYS A 117 -16.63 5.14 9.21
C LYS A 117 -17.28 4.11 8.27
N GLU A 118 -17.05 4.25 6.97
CA GLU A 118 -17.49 3.27 5.99
C GLU A 118 -16.89 1.91 6.32
N TYR A 119 -17.67 0.83 6.13
CA TYR A 119 -17.35 -0.52 6.61
C TYR A 119 -15.93 -1.00 6.22
N TRP A 120 -15.57 -0.87 4.93
CA TRP A 120 -14.28 -1.36 4.45
C TRP A 120 -13.09 -0.52 4.95
N ALA A 121 -13.25 0.81 5.01
CA ALA A 121 -12.21 1.70 5.53
C ALA A 121 -12.00 1.48 7.04
N ALA A 122 -13.07 1.31 7.81
CA ALA A 122 -13.00 0.99 9.22
C ALA A 122 -12.34 -0.37 9.47
N GLN A 123 -12.72 -1.41 8.70
CA GLN A 123 -12.11 -2.75 8.78
C GLN A 123 -10.60 -2.71 8.46
N GLU A 124 -10.21 -2.01 7.40
CA GLU A 124 -8.78 -1.89 7.03
C GLU A 124 -7.99 -1.11 8.08
N SER A 125 -8.61 -0.09 8.71
CA SER A 125 -8.02 0.64 9.83
C SER A 125 -7.75 -0.27 11.03
N ASP A 126 -8.69 -1.13 11.37
CA ASP A 126 -8.53 -2.12 12.46
C ASP A 126 -7.43 -3.14 12.14
N ILE A 127 -7.34 -3.59 10.88
CA ILE A 127 -6.34 -4.57 10.44
C ILE A 127 -4.92 -3.97 10.44
N THR A 128 -4.79 -2.73 9.96
CA THR A 128 -3.47 -2.10 9.75
C THR A 128 -2.98 -1.30 10.94
N GLY A 129 -3.90 -0.89 11.84
CA GLY A 129 -3.62 0.05 12.93
C GLY A 129 -3.41 1.50 12.45
N VAL A 130 -3.68 1.78 11.18
CA VAL A 130 -3.56 3.13 10.59
C VAL A 130 -4.93 3.78 10.47
N ILE A 131 -5.05 5.02 10.93
CA ILE A 131 -6.30 5.79 10.86
C ILE A 131 -6.28 6.63 9.59
N PRO A 132 -7.27 6.48 8.68
CA PRO A 132 -7.35 7.30 7.48
C PRO A 132 -7.80 8.72 7.78
N GLN A 133 -7.42 9.64 6.90
CA GLN A 133 -7.90 11.02 6.88
C GLN A 133 -9.11 11.15 5.97
N GLU A 134 -10.19 11.77 6.46
CA GLU A 134 -11.35 12.12 5.66
C GLU A 134 -11.07 13.35 4.80
N VAL A 135 -11.36 13.24 3.50
CA VAL A 135 -11.14 14.32 2.53
C VAL A 135 -12.29 14.40 1.53
N SER A 136 -12.45 15.56 0.89
CA SER A 136 -13.35 15.70 -0.25
C SER A 136 -12.67 15.20 -1.53
N PHE A 137 -13.27 14.24 -2.22
CA PHE A 137 -12.78 13.78 -3.52
C PHE A 137 -13.12 14.74 -4.69
N GLU A 138 -13.76 15.88 -4.39
CA GLU A 138 -13.90 17.00 -5.31
C GLU A 138 -12.66 17.92 -5.30
N ASP A 139 -11.82 17.80 -4.27
CA ASP A 139 -10.55 18.52 -4.18
C ASP A 139 -9.49 17.81 -5.01
N GLU A 140 -8.99 18.47 -6.05
CA GLU A 140 -7.99 17.92 -6.97
C GLU A 140 -6.62 17.72 -6.29
N GLU A 141 -6.34 18.41 -5.18
CA GLU A 141 -5.10 18.23 -4.40
C GLU A 141 -4.98 16.80 -3.85
N VAL A 142 -6.11 16.13 -3.57
CA VAL A 142 -6.17 14.73 -3.10
C VAL A 142 -5.51 13.75 -4.08
N TYR A 143 -5.44 14.11 -5.37
CA TYR A 143 -4.90 13.26 -6.42
C TYR A 143 -3.45 13.55 -6.77
N LYS A 144 -2.80 14.47 -6.08
CA LYS A 144 -1.36 14.70 -6.23
C LYS A 144 -0.58 13.54 -5.64
N GLU A 145 0.44 13.08 -6.37
CA GLU A 145 1.36 12.02 -5.92
C GLU A 145 0.69 10.72 -5.43
N VAL A 146 -0.38 10.28 -6.09
CA VAL A 146 -1.06 9.04 -5.72
C VAL A 146 -0.18 7.83 -6.07
N HIS A 147 0.33 7.16 -5.05
CA HIS A 147 1.15 5.96 -5.19
C HIS A 147 0.30 4.70 -5.37
N LYS A 148 -0.83 4.64 -4.68
CA LYS A 148 -1.76 3.52 -4.73
C LYS A 148 -3.20 3.98 -4.55
N VAL A 149 -4.11 3.37 -5.32
CA VAL A 149 -5.55 3.34 -5.00
C VAL A 149 -5.91 1.91 -4.63
N LEU A 150 -6.57 1.72 -3.51
CA LEU A 150 -7.13 0.45 -3.07
C LEU A 150 -8.65 0.55 -3.13
N CYS A 151 -9.28 -0.23 -4.01
CA CYS A 151 -10.73 -0.38 -4.03
C CYS A 151 -11.11 -1.62 -3.22
N MET A 152 -12.04 -1.45 -2.29
CA MET A 152 -12.55 -2.54 -1.45
C MET A 152 -14.07 -2.67 -1.61
N GLY A 153 -14.58 -3.90 -1.59
CA GLY A 153 -15.98 -4.19 -1.79
C GLY A 153 -16.25 -5.70 -1.78
N ASP A 154 -17.50 -6.07 -2.03
CA ASP A 154 -17.87 -7.47 -2.14
C ASP A 154 -17.17 -8.13 -3.33
N LYS A 155 -16.89 -9.43 -3.22
CA LYS A 155 -16.12 -10.21 -4.19
C LYS A 155 -16.59 -10.05 -5.63
N GLU A 156 -17.88 -10.12 -5.84
CA GLU A 156 -18.52 -10.01 -7.16
C GLU A 156 -18.35 -8.61 -7.74
N ASP A 157 -18.52 -7.59 -6.90
CA ASP A 157 -18.36 -6.18 -7.28
C ASP A 157 -16.91 -5.86 -7.66
N ILE A 158 -15.94 -6.35 -6.88
CA ILE A 158 -14.51 -6.20 -7.15
C ILE A 158 -14.10 -6.93 -8.44
N ALA A 159 -14.64 -8.12 -8.68
CA ALA A 159 -14.36 -8.86 -9.91
C ALA A 159 -14.91 -8.14 -11.16
N ALA A 160 -16.12 -7.59 -11.08
CA ALA A 160 -16.72 -6.81 -12.16
C ALA A 160 -15.94 -5.50 -12.41
N LEU A 161 -15.55 -4.81 -11.32
CA LEU A 161 -14.76 -3.59 -11.37
C LEU A 161 -13.42 -3.82 -12.06
N GLU A 162 -12.69 -4.89 -11.69
CA GLU A 162 -11.40 -5.25 -12.31
C GLU A 162 -11.53 -5.43 -13.82
N GLN A 163 -12.52 -6.21 -14.26
CA GLN A 163 -12.75 -6.48 -15.68
C GLN A 163 -12.99 -5.21 -16.50
N GLN A 164 -13.67 -4.23 -15.91
CA GLN A 164 -13.98 -2.97 -16.57
C GLN A 164 -12.75 -2.03 -16.57
N LEU A 165 -12.12 -1.84 -15.42
CA LEU A 165 -11.01 -0.89 -15.28
C LEU A 165 -9.77 -1.32 -16.05
N VAL A 166 -9.45 -2.61 -16.13
CA VAL A 166 -8.30 -3.11 -16.92
C VAL A 166 -8.44 -2.75 -18.41
N LYS A 167 -9.66 -2.73 -18.95
CA LYS A 167 -9.92 -2.34 -20.35
C LYS A 167 -9.82 -0.83 -20.55
N GLU A 168 -10.33 -0.06 -19.58
CA GLU A 168 -10.42 1.41 -19.69
C GLU A 168 -9.09 2.11 -19.35
N PHE A 169 -8.27 1.50 -18.49
CA PHE A 169 -7.01 2.07 -17.99
C PHE A 169 -5.79 1.17 -18.25
N PRO A 170 -5.46 0.84 -19.52
CA PRO A 170 -4.35 -0.06 -19.84
C PRO A 170 -2.97 0.49 -19.48
N GLN A 171 -2.86 1.80 -19.17
CA GLN A 171 -1.61 2.50 -18.82
C GLN A 171 -1.23 2.40 -17.33
N ILE A 172 -2.06 1.78 -16.49
CA ILE A 172 -1.79 1.56 -15.05
C ILE A 172 -1.91 0.08 -14.71
N ARG A 173 -1.27 -0.31 -13.61
CA ARG A 173 -1.33 -1.67 -13.11
C ARG A 173 -2.57 -1.83 -12.24
N ILE A 174 -3.38 -2.84 -12.54
CA ILE A 174 -4.61 -3.18 -11.82
C ILE A 174 -4.58 -4.68 -11.55
N TYR A 175 -4.72 -5.11 -10.30
CA TYR A 175 -4.79 -6.52 -9.94
C TYR A 175 -5.47 -6.73 -8.60
N ARG A 176 -6.09 -7.90 -8.42
CA ARG A 176 -6.65 -8.30 -7.13
C ARG A 176 -5.58 -8.91 -6.24
N SER A 177 -5.37 -8.32 -5.05
CA SER A 177 -4.53 -8.91 -4.01
C SER A 177 -5.31 -9.87 -3.09
N LYS A 178 -6.63 -9.66 -2.98
CA LYS A 178 -7.61 -10.53 -2.32
C LYS A 178 -8.91 -10.50 -3.12
N ASP A 179 -9.83 -11.41 -2.86
CA ASP A 179 -11.15 -11.43 -3.52
C ASP A 179 -11.92 -10.10 -3.37
N THR A 180 -11.72 -9.41 -2.25
CA THR A 180 -12.39 -8.15 -1.87
C THR A 180 -11.51 -6.90 -2.06
N TYR A 181 -10.27 -7.02 -2.58
CA TYR A 181 -9.29 -5.93 -2.70
C TYR A 181 -8.76 -5.83 -4.11
N LEU A 182 -8.91 -4.66 -4.73
CA LEU A 182 -8.32 -4.33 -6.03
C LEU A 182 -7.26 -3.24 -5.84
N GLU A 183 -6.02 -3.60 -6.11
CA GLU A 183 -4.85 -2.72 -6.02
C GLU A 183 -4.59 -2.05 -7.36
N ILE A 184 -4.38 -0.74 -7.36
CA ILE A 184 -4.19 0.07 -8.56
C ILE A 184 -3.02 1.02 -8.34
N MET A 185 -2.05 1.01 -9.26
CA MET A 185 -0.83 1.82 -9.14
C MET A 185 -0.18 2.08 -10.51
N SER A 186 0.88 2.86 -10.52
CA SER A 186 1.67 3.09 -11.72
C SER A 186 2.23 1.77 -12.29
N MET A 187 2.26 1.62 -13.63
CA MET A 187 2.95 0.50 -14.30
C MET A 187 4.43 0.42 -13.97
N LYS A 188 5.04 1.54 -13.57
CA LYS A 188 6.46 1.61 -13.20
C LYS A 188 6.73 1.12 -11.78
N ALA A 189 5.69 0.96 -10.94
CA ALA A 189 5.83 0.39 -9.62
C ALA A 189 6.18 -1.11 -9.75
N SER A 190 7.30 -1.53 -9.16
CA SER A 190 7.79 -2.92 -9.22
C SER A 190 8.58 -3.24 -7.96
N LYS A 191 8.26 -4.38 -7.33
CA LYS A 191 9.04 -4.98 -6.24
C LYS A 191 10.37 -5.51 -6.76
#